data_274c63cd3d7a37c1e8f6c57fbed89275
#
_entry.id   274c63cd3d7a37c1e8f6c57fbed89275
#
_cell.length_a   1.000
_cell.length_b   1.000
_cell.length_c   1.000
_cell.angle_alpha   90.00
_cell.angle_beta   90.00
_cell.angle_gamma   90.00
#
_symmetry.space_group_name_H-M   'P 1'
#
loop_
_entity.id
_entity.type
_entity.pdbx_description
1 polymer ?
#
loop_
_entity_poly.entity_id
_entity_poly.type
_entity_poly.pdbx_seq_one_letter_code
_entity_poly.pdbx_strand_id
1 'polypeptide(L)'
;IPGTTGRNYRYISMIQIDDKIVSTEIFTTRFCCDLPRCKGICCVEGNAGAPLEADEVDTLEAEYETYKPYMKPEGIEAVERQGFMVIDEDGDYTTPLIGEAECAYSFEQDGITFCAIERAYNAGKTTFIKPISCHLYPIRLIAFGNGSVGLNYHRWNVCHDALALGREKGLPMYRMLKVPLIRRFGEEFFDALCSAAQYLNEQK
;
A
#
# COMPACT_ATOMS: atom_id res chain seq x y z
N ILE A 1 -34.59 -20.00 27.37
CA ILE A 1 -33.18 -19.55 27.44
C ILE A 1 -32.79 -19.13 26.01
N PRO A 2 -32.51 -17.85 25.75
CA PRO A 2 -32.10 -17.43 24.40
C PRO A 2 -30.62 -17.79 24.18
N GLY A 3 -30.37 -18.40 23.03
CA GLY A 3 -29.05 -18.85 22.62
C GLY A 3 -28.06 -17.67 22.43
N THR A 4 -26.91 -17.81 23.03
CA THR A 4 -25.75 -16.96 22.83
C THR A 4 -25.26 -17.11 21.39
N THR A 5 -25.53 -16.09 20.57
CA THR A 5 -24.88 -15.94 19.25
C THR A 5 -23.38 -15.68 19.48
N GLY A 6 -22.60 -16.73 19.34
CA GLY A 6 -21.15 -16.63 19.39
C GLY A 6 -20.65 -15.68 18.31
N ARG A 7 -20.18 -14.50 18.70
CA ARG A 7 -19.36 -13.67 17.85
C ARG A 7 -18.07 -14.43 17.57
N ASN A 8 -17.90 -14.89 16.34
CA ASN A 8 -16.63 -15.43 15.87
C ASN A 8 -15.59 -14.29 15.86
N TYR A 9 -14.92 -14.11 16.99
CA TYR A 9 -13.69 -13.32 17.01
C TYR A 9 -12.65 -14.10 16.22
N ARG A 10 -12.39 -13.66 14.98
CA ARG A 10 -11.20 -14.13 14.27
C ARG A 10 -9.99 -13.58 15.01
N TYR A 11 -9.32 -14.43 15.76
CA TYR A 11 -8.02 -14.09 16.33
C TYR A 11 -7.05 -13.87 15.16
N ILE A 12 -6.56 -12.65 15.03
CA ILE A 12 -5.47 -12.33 14.11
C ILE A 12 -4.22 -12.87 14.79
N SER A 13 -3.70 -13.97 14.28
CA SER A 13 -2.41 -14.47 14.73
C SER A 13 -1.30 -13.65 14.10
N MET A 14 -0.23 -13.42 14.86
CA MET A 14 0.96 -12.69 14.42
C MET A 14 2.17 -13.60 14.48
N ILE A 15 3.11 -13.42 13.56
CA ILE A 15 4.39 -14.11 13.56
C ILE A 15 5.47 -13.05 13.66
N GLN A 16 6.40 -13.25 14.56
CA GLN A 16 7.60 -12.42 14.65
C GLN A 16 8.70 -12.98 13.75
N ILE A 17 9.25 -12.12 12.92
CA ILE A 17 10.43 -12.35 12.08
C ILE A 17 11.40 -11.23 12.38
N ASP A 18 12.46 -11.51 13.12
CA ASP A 18 13.39 -10.53 13.67
C ASP A 18 12.66 -9.40 14.44
N ASP A 19 12.81 -8.16 14.01
CA ASP A 19 12.15 -6.97 14.55
C ASP A 19 10.78 -6.68 13.89
N LYS A 20 10.27 -7.57 13.06
CA LYS A 20 8.99 -7.40 12.36
C LYS A 20 7.92 -8.33 12.90
N ILE A 21 6.71 -7.77 13.09
CA ILE A 21 5.53 -8.49 13.58
C ILE A 21 4.52 -8.59 12.43
N VAL A 22 4.39 -9.77 11.84
CA VAL A 22 3.67 -10.00 10.59
C VAL A 22 2.32 -10.67 10.87
N SER A 23 1.23 -10.08 10.40
CA SER A 23 -0.09 -10.69 10.44
C SER A 23 -0.13 -11.97 9.58
N THR A 24 -0.66 -13.07 10.15
CA THR A 24 -0.83 -14.33 9.41
C THR A 24 -1.75 -14.18 8.19
N GLU A 25 -2.57 -13.15 8.13
CA GLU A 25 -3.41 -12.86 6.98
C GLU A 25 -2.61 -12.54 5.71
N ILE A 26 -1.39 -11.99 5.85
CA ILE A 26 -0.49 -11.72 4.74
C ILE A 26 -0.09 -13.02 4.01
N PHE A 27 -0.03 -14.13 4.75
CA PHE A 27 0.28 -15.45 4.19
C PHE A 27 -0.96 -16.18 3.64
N THR A 28 -2.10 -16.01 4.30
CA THR A 28 -3.30 -16.82 4.04
C THR A 28 -4.26 -16.17 3.06
N THR A 29 -4.30 -14.84 2.99
CA THR A 29 -5.17 -14.12 2.07
C THR A 29 -4.67 -14.25 0.64
N ARG A 30 -5.56 -14.67 -0.26
CA ARG A 30 -5.33 -14.64 -1.70
C ARG A 30 -5.67 -13.26 -2.23
N PHE A 31 -4.69 -12.61 -2.87
CA PHE A 31 -4.83 -11.22 -3.31
C PHE A 31 -4.07 -10.99 -4.61
N CYS A 32 -4.73 -10.40 -5.59
CA CYS A 32 -4.10 -9.94 -6.82
C CYS A 32 -4.82 -8.67 -7.27
N CYS A 33 -4.12 -7.55 -7.34
CA CYS A 33 -4.70 -6.28 -7.77
C CYS A 33 -5.37 -6.43 -9.14
N ASP A 34 -6.64 -6.01 -9.24
CA ASP A 34 -7.46 -6.06 -10.45
C ASP A 34 -7.79 -4.63 -10.90
N LEU A 35 -6.79 -3.96 -11.43
CA LEU A 35 -6.89 -2.54 -11.82
C LEU A 35 -8.00 -2.27 -12.84
N PRO A 36 -8.24 -3.12 -13.86
CA PRO A 36 -9.37 -2.95 -14.78
C PRO A 36 -10.73 -2.91 -14.09
N ARG A 37 -10.90 -3.61 -12.96
CA ARG A 37 -12.15 -3.64 -12.20
C ARG A 37 -12.22 -2.55 -11.14
N CYS A 38 -11.18 -2.43 -10.29
CA CYS A 38 -11.19 -1.44 -9.22
C CYS A 38 -10.94 -0.01 -9.68
N LYS A 39 -10.51 0.19 -10.94
CA LYS A 39 -10.29 1.51 -11.55
C LYS A 39 -9.29 2.41 -10.81
N GLY A 40 -8.42 1.83 -9.98
CA GLY A 40 -7.44 2.61 -9.22
C GLY A 40 -8.04 3.40 -8.06
N ILE A 41 -9.18 2.94 -7.52
CA ILE A 41 -9.96 3.65 -6.49
C ILE A 41 -9.16 3.96 -5.22
N CYS A 42 -8.10 3.22 -4.90
CA CYS A 42 -7.21 3.48 -3.78
C CYS A 42 -6.41 4.79 -3.91
N CYS A 43 -6.37 5.40 -5.10
CA CYS A 43 -5.80 6.73 -5.33
C CYS A 43 -6.87 7.84 -5.29
N VAL A 44 -8.15 7.48 -5.19
CA VAL A 44 -9.30 8.39 -5.28
C VAL A 44 -10.05 8.49 -3.96
N GLU A 45 -10.16 7.40 -3.23
CA GLU A 45 -10.86 7.34 -1.95
C GLU A 45 -9.88 7.30 -0.79
N GLY A 46 -10.25 7.95 0.29
CA GLY A 46 -9.53 8.02 1.56
C GLY A 46 -9.84 9.32 2.27
N ASN A 47 -9.52 9.38 3.54
CA ASN A 47 -9.64 10.59 4.38
C ASN A 47 -8.29 11.27 4.61
N ALA A 48 -7.21 10.70 4.10
CA ALA A 48 -5.85 11.24 4.13
C ALA A 48 -5.09 10.79 2.86
N GLY A 49 -3.99 11.47 2.55
CA GLY A 49 -3.06 11.08 1.49
C GLY A 49 -2.33 9.77 1.80
N ALA A 50 -1.53 9.29 0.86
CA ALA A 50 -0.69 8.13 1.09
C ALA A 50 0.42 8.48 2.09
N PRO A 51 0.65 7.70 3.15
CA PRO A 51 1.76 7.91 4.07
C PRO A 51 3.11 7.92 3.36
N LEU A 52 3.99 8.82 3.77
CA LEU A 52 5.33 9.03 3.20
C LEU A 52 6.39 8.80 4.26
N GLU A 53 7.52 8.21 3.86
CA GLU A 53 8.73 8.23 4.67
C GLU A 53 9.47 9.57 4.44
N ALA A 54 10.31 10.00 5.39
CA ALA A 54 10.95 11.31 5.32
C ALA A 54 11.82 11.49 4.05
N ASP A 55 12.56 10.45 3.67
CA ASP A 55 13.39 10.43 2.46
C ASP A 55 12.57 10.43 1.16
N GLU A 56 11.31 9.94 1.22
CA GLU A 56 10.39 10.02 0.10
C GLU A 56 9.89 11.46 -0.12
N VAL A 57 9.74 12.27 0.95
CA VAL A 57 9.38 13.68 0.84
C VAL A 57 10.45 14.45 0.08
N ASP A 58 11.72 14.26 0.45
CA ASP A 58 12.86 14.89 -0.24
C ASP A 58 12.89 14.52 -1.72
N THR A 59 12.61 13.25 -2.02
CA THR A 59 12.56 12.74 -3.41
C THR A 59 11.39 13.36 -4.19
N LEU A 60 10.20 13.46 -3.56
CA LEU A 60 9.03 14.07 -4.18
C LEU A 60 9.28 15.53 -4.58
N GLU A 61 9.96 16.30 -3.72
CA GLU A 61 10.34 17.67 -4.00
C GLU A 61 11.39 17.75 -5.12
N ALA A 62 12.49 17.01 -4.98
CA ALA A 62 13.62 17.07 -5.90
C ALA A 62 13.27 16.65 -7.33
N GLU A 63 12.35 15.71 -7.49
CA GLU A 63 11.99 15.15 -8.79
C GLU A 63 10.61 15.64 -9.31
N TYR A 64 10.00 16.63 -8.68
CA TYR A 64 8.64 17.10 -9.01
C TYR A 64 8.46 17.40 -10.51
N GLU A 65 9.39 18.11 -11.13
CA GLU A 65 9.33 18.45 -12.55
C GLU A 65 9.37 17.20 -13.47
N THR A 66 9.79 16.06 -12.94
CA THR A 66 9.86 14.79 -13.68
C THR A 66 8.48 14.13 -13.82
N TYR A 67 7.64 14.19 -12.80
CA TYR A 67 6.30 13.61 -12.84
C TYR A 67 5.17 14.62 -13.01
N LYS A 68 5.41 15.91 -12.84
CA LYS A 68 4.45 16.98 -13.12
C LYS A 68 3.80 16.88 -14.51
N PRO A 69 4.51 16.55 -15.61
CA PRO A 69 3.90 16.39 -16.92
C PRO A 69 2.86 15.26 -17.05
N TYR A 70 2.85 14.34 -16.11
CA TYR A 70 1.90 13.22 -16.06
C TYR A 70 0.72 13.47 -15.13
N MET A 71 0.80 14.52 -14.30
CA MET A 71 -0.26 14.88 -13.37
C MET A 71 -1.39 15.64 -14.08
N LYS A 72 -2.57 15.58 -13.52
CA LYS A 72 -3.68 16.44 -13.97
C LYS A 72 -3.55 17.86 -13.38
N PRO A 73 -4.14 18.89 -14.04
CA PRO A 73 -4.01 20.28 -13.60
C PRO A 73 -4.40 20.50 -12.14
N GLU A 74 -5.48 19.87 -11.68
CA GLU A 74 -5.97 20.00 -10.30
C GLU A 74 -4.97 19.41 -9.28
N GLY A 75 -4.24 18.34 -9.66
CA GLY A 75 -3.18 17.77 -8.85
C GLY A 75 -1.97 18.70 -8.75
N ILE A 76 -1.57 19.30 -9.86
CA ILE A 76 -0.50 20.31 -9.89
C ILE A 76 -0.87 21.49 -8.98
N GLU A 77 -2.09 22.05 -9.13
CA GLU A 77 -2.58 23.13 -8.28
C GLU A 77 -2.59 22.74 -6.79
N ALA A 78 -2.98 21.51 -6.49
CA ALA A 78 -3.01 20.99 -5.12
C ALA A 78 -1.60 20.95 -4.51
N VAL A 79 -0.59 20.45 -5.24
CA VAL A 79 0.81 20.43 -4.80
C VAL A 79 1.36 21.86 -4.66
N GLU A 80 1.13 22.73 -5.62
CA GLU A 80 1.60 24.13 -5.58
C GLU A 80 1.01 24.92 -4.40
N ARG A 81 -0.20 24.57 -3.97
CA ARG A 81 -0.87 25.20 -2.82
C ARG A 81 -0.50 24.58 -1.48
N GLN A 82 -0.40 23.27 -1.39
CA GLN A 82 -0.25 22.53 -0.14
C GLN A 82 1.21 22.12 0.15
N GLY A 83 2.09 22.16 -0.86
CA GLY A 83 3.44 21.59 -0.81
C GLY A 83 3.47 20.13 -1.34
N PHE A 84 4.66 19.56 -1.36
CA PHE A 84 4.89 18.19 -1.86
C PHE A 84 4.35 17.12 -0.92
N MET A 85 4.14 17.46 0.35
CA MET A 85 3.53 16.64 1.38
C MET A 85 2.67 17.51 2.31
N VAL A 86 1.78 16.87 3.05
CA VAL A 86 1.03 17.46 4.15
C VAL A 86 1.21 16.60 5.41
N ILE A 87 0.99 17.20 6.58
CA ILE A 87 0.94 16.47 7.84
C ILE A 87 -0.54 16.22 8.13
N ASP A 88 -0.91 14.96 8.33
CA ASP A 88 -2.29 14.57 8.64
C ASP A 88 -2.63 14.78 10.13
N GLU A 89 -3.85 14.39 10.53
CA GLU A 89 -4.34 14.56 11.91
C GLU A 89 -3.55 13.71 12.92
N ASP A 90 -2.94 12.61 12.48
CA ASP A 90 -2.14 11.71 13.30
C ASP A 90 -0.67 12.18 13.40
N GLY A 91 -0.28 13.20 12.62
CA GLY A 91 1.07 13.76 12.57
C GLY A 91 1.98 13.07 11.55
N ASP A 92 1.45 12.24 10.68
CA ASP A 92 2.18 11.52 9.66
C ASP A 92 2.34 12.37 8.38
N TYR A 93 3.48 12.23 7.69
CA TYR A 93 3.66 12.79 6.36
C TYR A 93 2.81 12.03 5.36
N THR A 94 2.00 12.74 4.58
CA THR A 94 1.14 12.15 3.55
C THR A 94 1.19 12.96 2.26
N THR A 95 0.80 12.33 1.14
CA THR A 95 0.65 13.05 -0.11
C THR A 95 -0.50 14.06 -0.03
N PRO A 96 -0.39 15.26 -0.66
CA PRO A 96 -1.49 16.21 -0.73
C PRO A 96 -2.67 15.64 -1.52
N LEU A 97 -3.86 16.16 -1.25
CA LEU A 97 -5.12 15.74 -1.87
C LEU A 97 -5.70 16.84 -2.77
N ILE A 98 -6.36 16.40 -3.83
CA ILE A 98 -7.30 17.19 -4.60
C ILE A 98 -8.63 17.16 -3.86
N GLY A 99 -9.11 18.31 -3.40
CA GLY A 99 -10.27 18.33 -2.51
C GLY A 99 -9.97 17.60 -1.20
N GLU A 100 -10.77 16.59 -0.87
CA GLU A 100 -10.71 15.87 0.42
C GLU A 100 -10.36 14.38 0.28
N ALA A 101 -10.14 13.88 -0.93
CA ALA A 101 -10.00 12.44 -1.12
C ALA A 101 -8.94 12.01 -2.14
N GLU A 102 -8.90 12.61 -3.31
CA GLU A 102 -8.06 12.12 -4.39
C GLU A 102 -6.59 12.56 -4.24
N CYS A 103 -5.65 11.62 -4.41
CA CYS A 103 -4.22 11.91 -4.36
C CYS A 103 -3.81 12.93 -5.45
N ALA A 104 -3.08 13.98 -5.07
CA ALA A 104 -2.61 15.01 -6.00
C ALA A 104 -1.69 14.47 -7.11
N TYR A 105 -0.95 13.37 -6.82
CA TYR A 105 -0.09 12.69 -7.79
C TYR A 105 -0.83 11.66 -8.66
N SER A 106 -2.16 11.75 -8.76
CA SER A 106 -2.97 10.89 -9.62
C SER A 106 -3.19 11.50 -11.01
N PHE A 107 -3.52 10.64 -11.96
CA PHE A 107 -4.10 11.01 -13.24
C PHE A 107 -5.06 9.92 -13.72
N GLU A 108 -5.97 10.27 -14.63
CA GLU A 108 -6.90 9.32 -15.22
C GLU A 108 -6.53 9.04 -16.68
N GLN A 109 -6.64 7.77 -17.06
CA GLN A 109 -6.55 7.34 -18.46
C GLN A 109 -7.55 6.21 -18.69
N ASP A 110 -8.44 6.36 -19.68
CA ASP A 110 -9.46 5.36 -20.06
C ASP A 110 -10.38 4.93 -18.89
N GLY A 111 -10.71 5.88 -18.02
CA GLY A 111 -11.55 5.64 -16.83
C GLY A 111 -10.86 4.84 -15.73
N ILE A 112 -9.54 4.82 -15.71
CA ILE A 112 -8.72 4.20 -14.68
C ILE A 112 -7.78 5.26 -14.10
N THR A 113 -7.72 5.35 -12.79
CA THR A 113 -6.80 6.23 -12.07
C THR A 113 -5.46 5.55 -11.86
N PHE A 114 -4.39 6.27 -12.19
CA PHE A 114 -3.00 5.84 -12.08
C PHE A 114 -2.18 6.84 -11.26
N CYS A 115 -0.98 6.41 -10.87
CA CYS A 115 0.01 7.27 -10.22
C CYS A 115 0.92 7.93 -11.27
N ALA A 116 1.04 9.25 -11.25
CA ALA A 116 1.91 10.01 -12.14
C ALA A 116 3.39 9.72 -11.88
N ILE A 117 3.76 9.47 -10.61
CA ILE A 117 5.12 9.09 -10.23
C ILE A 117 5.48 7.74 -10.86
N GLU A 118 4.61 6.74 -10.71
CA GLU A 118 4.80 5.41 -11.32
C GLU A 118 4.83 5.49 -12.85
N ARG A 119 4.07 6.41 -13.43
CA ARG A 119 4.09 6.66 -14.88
C ARG A 119 5.45 7.19 -15.33
N ALA A 120 6.02 8.15 -14.59
CA ALA A 120 7.36 8.67 -14.86
C ALA A 120 8.44 7.59 -14.70
N TYR A 121 8.33 6.75 -13.66
CA TYR A 121 9.21 5.60 -13.47
C TYR A 121 9.14 4.63 -14.66
N ASN A 122 7.96 4.24 -15.08
CA ASN A 122 7.75 3.33 -16.22
C ASN A 122 8.26 3.93 -17.56
N ALA A 123 8.30 5.26 -17.65
CA ALA A 123 8.89 5.99 -18.78
C ALA A 123 10.42 6.15 -18.66
N GLY A 124 11.06 5.62 -17.61
CA GLY A 124 12.50 5.70 -17.38
C GLY A 124 13.01 7.10 -17.01
N LYS A 125 12.11 7.95 -16.45
CA LYS A 125 12.42 9.35 -16.11
C LYS A 125 12.88 9.54 -14.67
N THR A 126 12.62 8.59 -13.81
CA THR A 126 13.00 8.55 -12.39
C THR A 126 13.34 7.13 -11.98
N THR A 127 14.08 6.97 -10.88
CA THR A 127 14.28 5.69 -10.20
C THR A 127 13.28 5.48 -9.05
N PHE A 128 12.55 6.53 -8.69
CA PHE A 128 11.51 6.47 -7.66
C PHE A 128 10.22 5.89 -8.22
N ILE A 129 9.88 4.67 -7.81
CA ILE A 129 8.72 3.94 -8.35
C ILE A 129 7.41 4.62 -7.95
N LYS A 130 7.19 4.81 -6.65
CA LYS A 130 6.08 5.48 -5.97
C LYS A 130 6.31 5.39 -4.46
N PRO A 131 5.54 6.09 -3.61
CA PRO A 131 5.60 5.94 -2.16
C PRO A 131 5.51 4.47 -1.75
N ILE A 132 6.34 4.07 -0.78
CA ILE A 132 6.41 2.67 -0.34
C ILE A 132 5.09 2.19 0.25
N SER A 133 4.33 3.08 0.89
CA SER A 133 3.00 2.79 1.41
C SER A 133 2.01 2.39 0.31
N CYS A 134 2.07 3.07 -0.86
CA CYS A 134 1.28 2.71 -2.04
C CYS A 134 1.76 1.42 -2.69
N HIS A 135 3.09 1.20 -2.72
CA HIS A 135 3.67 0.02 -3.37
C HIS A 135 3.40 -1.25 -2.55
N LEU A 136 3.38 -1.15 -1.22
CA LEU A 136 3.06 -2.25 -0.31
C LEU A 136 1.55 -2.50 -0.15
N TYR A 137 0.69 -1.54 -0.59
CA TYR A 137 -0.74 -1.69 -0.37
C TYR A 137 -1.28 -3.02 -0.97
N PRO A 138 -2.08 -3.79 -0.23
CA PRO A 138 -2.82 -3.48 0.98
C PRO A 138 -2.11 -3.81 2.32
N ILE A 139 -0.81 -4.02 2.32
CA ILE A 139 -0.06 -4.12 3.58
C ILE A 139 0.17 -2.70 4.12
N ARG A 140 -0.24 -2.47 5.38
CA ARG A 140 0.06 -1.25 6.14
C ARG A 140 1.13 -1.53 7.16
N LEU A 141 2.08 -0.60 7.28
CA LEU A 141 3.14 -0.64 8.28
C LEU A 141 2.73 0.15 9.52
N ILE A 142 3.10 -0.36 10.69
CA ILE A 142 2.90 0.30 11.98
C ILE A 142 4.23 0.29 12.71
N ALA A 143 4.79 1.44 13.00
CA ALA A 143 5.98 1.55 13.81
C ALA A 143 5.61 1.41 15.30
N PHE A 144 6.37 0.60 16.04
CA PHE A 144 6.24 0.49 17.49
C PHE A 144 7.37 1.25 18.18
N GLY A 145 7.10 1.80 19.37
CA GLY A 145 8.06 2.60 20.12
C GLY A 145 9.35 1.87 20.55
N ASN A 146 9.39 0.53 20.40
CA ASN A 146 10.57 -0.31 20.64
C ASN A 146 11.42 -0.55 19.39
N GLY A 147 11.14 0.12 18.27
CA GLY A 147 11.82 -0.05 16.99
C GLY A 147 11.30 -1.21 16.12
N SER A 148 10.33 -2.00 16.61
CA SER A 148 9.71 -3.04 15.78
C SER A 148 8.72 -2.45 14.78
N VAL A 149 8.48 -3.17 13.68
CA VAL A 149 7.53 -2.79 12.63
C VAL A 149 6.46 -3.87 12.48
N GLY A 150 5.19 -3.47 12.60
CA GLY A 150 4.05 -4.31 12.30
C GLY A 150 3.69 -4.28 10.82
N LEU A 151 3.43 -5.45 10.25
CA LEU A 151 2.90 -5.60 8.90
C LEU A 151 1.49 -6.15 8.99
N ASN A 152 0.48 -5.34 8.63
CA ASN A 152 -0.92 -5.71 8.71
C ASN A 152 -1.62 -5.64 7.35
N TYR A 153 -2.58 -6.54 7.14
CA TYR A 153 -3.49 -6.45 6.01
C TYR A 153 -4.59 -5.43 6.28
N HIS A 154 -4.63 -4.37 5.48
CA HIS A 154 -5.71 -3.40 5.50
C HIS A 154 -6.91 -3.91 4.68
N ARG A 155 -7.96 -4.30 5.38
CA ARG A 155 -9.21 -4.78 4.76
C ARG A 155 -10.06 -3.60 4.35
N TRP A 156 -9.98 -3.24 3.10
CA TRP A 156 -10.78 -2.17 2.51
C TRP A 156 -11.70 -2.74 1.43
N ASN A 157 -12.98 -2.39 1.47
CA ASN A 157 -13.99 -2.94 0.56
C ASN A 157 -13.69 -2.65 -0.92
N VAL A 158 -13.00 -1.55 -1.21
CA VAL A 158 -12.59 -1.19 -2.58
C VAL A 158 -11.70 -2.24 -3.24
N CYS A 159 -11.08 -3.13 -2.45
CA CYS A 159 -10.21 -4.20 -2.92
C CYS A 159 -10.93 -5.58 -3.05
N HIS A 160 -12.27 -5.63 -3.03
CA HIS A 160 -13.00 -6.92 -3.08
C HIS A 160 -12.70 -7.71 -4.37
N ASP A 161 -12.55 -7.04 -5.51
CA ASP A 161 -12.19 -7.69 -6.79
C ASP A 161 -10.78 -8.28 -6.76
N ALA A 162 -9.85 -7.63 -6.07
CA ALA A 162 -8.51 -8.17 -5.88
C ALA A 162 -8.50 -9.49 -5.08
N LEU A 163 -9.43 -9.65 -4.14
CA LEU A 163 -9.61 -10.91 -3.41
C LEU A 163 -10.18 -12.00 -4.33
N ALA A 164 -11.12 -11.65 -5.21
CA ALA A 164 -11.69 -12.58 -6.17
C ALA A 164 -10.63 -13.09 -7.15
N LEU A 165 -9.87 -12.19 -7.78
CA LEU A 165 -8.80 -12.53 -8.70
C LEU A 165 -7.65 -13.27 -8.00
N GLY A 166 -7.32 -12.90 -6.76
CA GLY A 166 -6.31 -13.59 -5.96
C GLY A 166 -6.68 -15.05 -5.66
N ARG A 167 -7.97 -15.33 -5.38
CA ARG A 167 -8.48 -16.71 -5.21
C ARG A 167 -8.43 -17.48 -6.52
N GLU A 168 -8.86 -16.89 -7.62
CA GLU A 168 -8.79 -17.50 -8.95
C GLU A 168 -7.36 -17.90 -9.32
N LYS A 169 -6.40 -17.02 -9.08
CA LYS A 169 -4.98 -17.28 -9.36
C LYS A 169 -4.26 -18.11 -8.29
N GLY A 170 -4.90 -18.39 -7.16
CA GLY A 170 -4.28 -19.07 -6.03
C GLY A 170 -3.10 -18.28 -5.42
N LEU A 171 -3.03 -16.96 -5.63
CA LEU A 171 -1.86 -16.12 -5.34
C LEU A 171 -1.93 -15.53 -3.91
N PRO A 172 -1.05 -15.95 -2.98
CA PRO A 172 -0.97 -15.33 -1.66
C PRO A 172 -0.49 -13.87 -1.74
N MET A 173 -0.99 -13.02 -0.84
CA MET A 173 -0.68 -11.59 -0.80
C MET A 173 0.83 -11.32 -0.75
N TYR A 174 1.58 -12.00 0.12
CA TYR A 174 3.03 -11.79 0.23
C TYR A 174 3.79 -12.11 -1.07
N ARG A 175 3.30 -13.06 -1.87
CA ARG A 175 3.90 -13.39 -3.17
C ARG A 175 3.55 -12.34 -4.23
N MET A 176 2.30 -11.85 -4.21
CA MET A 176 1.89 -10.75 -5.09
C MET A 176 2.73 -9.48 -4.82
N LEU A 177 3.03 -9.22 -3.55
CA LEU A 177 3.80 -8.06 -3.10
C LEU A 177 5.31 -8.34 -2.92
N LYS A 178 5.86 -9.36 -3.61
CA LYS A 178 7.29 -9.69 -3.51
C LYS A 178 8.18 -8.48 -3.75
N VAL A 179 7.96 -7.75 -4.84
CA VAL A 179 8.81 -6.63 -5.24
C VAL A 179 8.82 -5.51 -4.18
N PRO A 180 7.69 -4.98 -3.72
CA PRO A 180 7.71 -3.95 -2.68
C PRO A 180 8.19 -4.45 -1.32
N LEU A 181 7.97 -5.71 -0.97
CA LEU A 181 8.51 -6.29 0.26
C LEU A 181 10.04 -6.36 0.23
N ILE A 182 10.62 -6.79 -0.89
CA ILE A 182 12.09 -6.77 -1.08
C ILE A 182 12.60 -5.34 -1.09
N ARG A 183 11.94 -4.42 -1.80
CA ARG A 183 12.34 -3.00 -1.83
C ARG A 183 12.43 -2.41 -0.43
N ARG A 184 11.48 -2.75 0.45
CA ARG A 184 11.39 -2.16 1.80
C ARG A 184 12.26 -2.86 2.83
N PHE A 185 12.37 -4.18 2.76
CA PHE A 185 12.94 -4.99 3.84
C PHE A 185 14.12 -5.88 3.41
N GLY A 186 14.43 -5.95 2.11
CA GLY A 186 15.48 -6.80 1.56
C GLY A 186 15.04 -8.23 1.23
N GLU A 187 15.90 -8.92 0.49
CA GLU A 187 15.64 -10.31 0.05
C GLU A 187 15.63 -11.29 1.23
N GLU A 188 16.51 -11.12 2.21
CA GLU A 188 16.59 -11.98 3.39
C GLU A 188 15.26 -12.02 4.16
N PHE A 189 14.63 -10.86 4.36
CA PHE A 189 13.31 -10.80 4.98
C PHE A 189 12.25 -11.49 4.13
N PHE A 190 12.28 -11.32 2.81
CA PHE A 190 11.33 -12.00 1.93
C PHE A 190 11.48 -13.53 1.97
N ASP A 191 12.71 -14.04 2.05
CA ASP A 191 12.99 -15.47 2.19
C ASP A 191 12.51 -16.00 3.53
N ALA A 192 12.68 -15.23 4.61
CA ALA A 192 12.10 -15.55 5.92
C ALA A 192 10.57 -15.60 5.89
N LEU A 193 9.91 -14.67 5.16
CA LEU A 193 8.46 -14.74 4.92
C LEU A 193 8.06 -16.03 4.18
N CYS A 194 8.82 -16.44 3.17
CA CYS A 194 8.56 -17.68 2.45
C CYS A 194 8.67 -18.89 3.37
N SER A 195 9.68 -18.94 4.24
CA SER A 195 9.88 -20.01 5.22
C SER A 195 8.76 -20.06 6.26
N ALA A 196 8.33 -18.90 6.77
CA ALA A 196 7.19 -18.80 7.67
C ALA A 196 5.88 -19.27 7.02
N ALA A 197 5.66 -18.94 5.74
CA ALA A 197 4.51 -19.42 4.98
C ALA A 197 4.49 -20.93 4.81
N GLN A 198 5.65 -21.55 4.57
CA GLN A 198 5.77 -22.99 4.49
C GLN A 198 5.43 -23.64 5.84
N TYR A 199 6.03 -23.18 6.93
CA TYR A 199 5.75 -23.67 8.27
C TYR A 199 4.25 -23.60 8.60
N LEU A 200 3.58 -22.48 8.31
CA LEU A 200 2.13 -22.33 8.53
C LEU A 200 1.27 -23.31 7.72
N ASN A 201 1.74 -23.73 6.54
CA ASN A 201 1.01 -24.70 5.71
C ASN A 201 1.19 -26.13 6.21
N GLU A 202 2.32 -26.46 6.84
CA GLU A 202 2.61 -27.76 7.42
C GLU A 202 1.85 -28.01 8.75
N GLN A 203 1.35 -26.94 9.38
CA GLN A 203 0.58 -27.02 10.64
C GLN A 203 -0.95 -27.16 10.42
N LYS A 204 -1.41 -27.23 9.17
CA LYS A 204 -2.84 -27.42 8.81
C LYS A 204 -3.16 -28.89 8.55
#